data_4d1c62b19a1c2127a4c83d01c7a24268
#
_entry.id   4d1c62b19a1c2127a4c83d01c7a24268
#
_cell.length_a   1.000
_cell.length_b   1.000
_cell.length_c   1.000
_cell.angle_alpha   90.00
_cell.angle_beta   90.00
_cell.angle_gamma   90.00
#
_symmetry.space_group_name_H-M   'P 1'
#
loop_
_entity.id
_entity.type
_entity.pdbx_description
1 polymer ?
#
loop_
_entity_poly.entity_id
_entity_poly.type
_entity_poly.pdbx_seq_one_letter_code
_entity_poly.pdbx_strand_id
1 'polypeptide(L)'
;MHRIWAIVERDLRRFRRSPTLVIVSMIMPLVQLVVLGHAFGGKVKNLEVGVVDQDHGVPAVKLKEMFQAVAANARTFDTIPYADRTTALQDLRNGKISGVLNIPPQFSRKLLAGADPRVALIEDNTDQFVSAALEGTLGEMLGSYNQPAASPRLSAVATLSVVEIYPYVPYVQYLLPGTIVLAIFVSAMIGGGIIYIDDKARGLHEGYLVTPIRKHELIIGFNLAGAAKAFTAGTVLVTCGSLLAGIPDPLNVFRLARMLLLVLLTSLALISMMFLLMVRVSDPLIPRAIFGVLNTVLFFPSGAVYPIAAFPAWMKAIAVVDPFTYAVHGFKELVLKNTGLMAIGLDLAVLVGFTVLTMGAATVLFRRTL
;
A
#
# COMPACT_ATOMS: atom_id res chain seq x y z
N MET A 1 -26.75 -18.31 25.04
CA MET A 1 -25.29 -18.08 25.00
C MET A 1 -24.48 -19.36 24.82
N HIS A 2 -24.77 -20.46 25.51
CA HIS A 2 -24.02 -21.72 25.34
C HIS A 2 -23.97 -22.25 23.90
N ARG A 3 -25.07 -22.10 23.13
CA ARG A 3 -25.13 -22.57 21.74
C ARG A 3 -24.21 -21.80 20.81
N ILE A 4 -24.14 -20.47 20.94
CA ILE A 4 -23.22 -19.61 20.17
C ILE A 4 -21.78 -20.01 20.50
N TRP A 5 -21.46 -20.18 21.79
CA TRP A 5 -20.11 -20.55 22.19
C TRP A 5 -19.68 -21.92 21.64
N ALA A 6 -20.59 -22.90 21.62
CA ALA A 6 -20.30 -24.23 21.04
C ALA A 6 -19.91 -24.15 19.55
N ILE A 7 -20.57 -23.26 18.78
CA ILE A 7 -20.23 -23.02 17.37
C ILE A 7 -18.84 -22.40 17.28
N VAL A 8 -18.56 -21.35 18.07
CA VAL A 8 -17.29 -20.66 18.11
C VAL A 8 -16.15 -21.63 18.47
N GLU A 9 -16.31 -22.40 19.51
CA GLU A 9 -15.31 -23.36 19.98
C GLU A 9 -14.99 -24.44 18.94
N ARG A 10 -16.03 -25.04 18.33
CA ARG A 10 -15.85 -26.02 17.24
C ARG A 10 -15.04 -25.45 16.11
N ASP A 11 -15.39 -24.25 15.67
CA ASP A 11 -14.80 -23.63 14.49
C ASP A 11 -13.37 -23.17 14.75
N LEU A 12 -13.06 -22.67 15.95
CA LEU A 12 -11.70 -22.34 16.37
C LEU A 12 -10.82 -23.59 16.54
N ARG A 13 -11.37 -24.69 17.11
CA ARG A 13 -10.63 -25.97 17.20
C ARG A 13 -10.28 -26.50 15.81
N ARG A 14 -11.19 -26.41 14.85
CA ARG A 14 -10.93 -26.81 13.46
C ARG A 14 -9.85 -25.96 12.81
N PHE A 15 -9.91 -24.65 12.96
CA PHE A 15 -8.89 -23.74 12.43
C PHE A 15 -7.50 -24.04 13.00
N ARG A 16 -7.40 -24.23 14.32
CA ARG A 16 -6.14 -24.59 14.98
C ARG A 16 -5.55 -25.92 14.50
N ARG A 17 -6.41 -26.86 14.08
CA ARG A 17 -5.99 -28.18 13.54
C ARG A 17 -5.61 -28.13 12.07
N SER A 18 -5.71 -26.98 11.41
CA SER A 18 -5.34 -26.77 10.01
C SER A 18 -4.15 -25.80 9.90
N PRO A 19 -2.93 -26.22 10.28
CA PRO A 19 -1.76 -25.34 10.38
C PRO A 19 -1.45 -24.64 9.06
N THR A 20 -1.65 -25.29 7.94
CA THR A 20 -1.44 -24.68 6.61
C THR A 20 -2.32 -23.44 6.39
N LEU A 21 -3.60 -23.49 6.78
CA LEU A 21 -4.50 -22.35 6.64
C LEU A 21 -4.11 -21.19 7.57
N VAL A 22 -3.71 -21.51 8.80
CA VAL A 22 -3.20 -20.52 9.78
C VAL A 22 -1.96 -19.84 9.25
N ILE A 23 -0.97 -20.63 8.79
CA ILE A 23 0.29 -20.14 8.25
C ILE A 23 0.05 -19.23 7.03
N VAL A 24 -0.72 -19.69 6.05
CA VAL A 24 -0.99 -18.92 4.83
C VAL A 24 -1.68 -17.59 5.15
N SER A 25 -2.66 -17.58 6.06
CA SER A 25 -3.39 -16.35 6.40
C SER A 25 -2.54 -15.29 7.11
N MET A 26 -1.46 -15.70 7.79
CA MET A 26 -0.59 -14.81 8.56
C MET A 26 0.72 -14.49 7.83
N ILE A 27 1.36 -15.48 7.21
CA ILE A 27 2.68 -15.31 6.59
C ILE A 27 2.58 -14.59 5.24
N MET A 28 1.57 -14.89 4.40
CA MET A 28 1.48 -14.25 3.08
C MET A 28 1.44 -12.72 3.15
N PRO A 29 0.62 -12.06 4.01
CA PRO A 29 0.66 -10.62 4.14
C PRO A 29 1.99 -10.08 4.70
N LEU A 30 2.68 -10.82 5.57
CA LEU A 30 4.02 -10.43 6.05
C LEU A 30 5.05 -10.48 4.92
N VAL A 31 5.04 -11.55 4.12
CA VAL A 31 5.90 -11.65 2.93
C VAL A 31 5.60 -10.51 1.96
N GLN A 32 4.32 -10.22 1.72
CA GLN A 32 3.92 -9.12 0.86
C GLN A 32 4.40 -7.76 1.39
N LEU A 33 4.31 -7.50 2.70
CA LEU A 33 4.85 -6.29 3.33
C LEU A 33 6.35 -6.16 3.07
N VAL A 34 7.12 -7.22 3.29
CA VAL A 34 8.57 -7.21 3.11
C VAL A 34 8.92 -7.03 1.63
N VAL A 35 8.33 -7.83 0.74
CA VAL A 35 8.64 -7.79 -0.70
C VAL A 35 8.25 -6.44 -1.30
N LEU A 36 6.99 -6.00 -1.16
CA LEU A 36 6.54 -4.73 -1.73
C LEU A 36 7.19 -3.53 -1.04
N GLY A 37 7.36 -3.59 0.28
CA GLY A 37 7.99 -2.53 1.05
C GLY A 37 9.42 -2.24 0.61
N HIS A 38 10.19 -3.27 0.24
CA HIS A 38 11.55 -3.11 -0.26
C HIS A 38 11.59 -2.89 -1.77
N ALA A 39 10.70 -3.51 -2.54
CA ALA A 39 10.65 -3.32 -4.00
C ALA A 39 10.28 -1.88 -4.38
N PHE A 40 9.31 -1.28 -3.67
CA PHE A 40 8.84 0.09 -3.96
C PHE A 40 9.39 1.16 -3.00
N GLY A 41 9.99 0.77 -1.89
CA GLY A 41 10.52 1.69 -0.87
C GLY A 41 11.95 2.16 -1.12
N GLY A 42 12.63 1.62 -2.12
CA GLY A 42 13.98 2.02 -2.50
C GLY A 42 13.97 3.29 -3.36
N LYS A 43 14.89 4.24 -3.08
CA LYS A 43 15.24 5.23 -4.10
C LYS A 43 15.83 4.46 -5.28
N VAL A 44 15.39 4.77 -6.49
CA VAL A 44 15.99 4.24 -7.71
C VAL A 44 17.47 4.68 -7.71
N LYS A 45 18.38 3.73 -7.84
CA LYS A 45 19.83 3.96 -7.78
C LYS A 45 20.53 3.29 -8.95
N ASN A 46 21.74 3.78 -9.24
CA ASN A 46 22.63 3.22 -10.25
C ASN A 46 21.98 3.18 -11.65
N LEU A 47 21.19 4.20 -12.00
CA LEU A 47 20.66 4.34 -13.35
C LEU A 47 21.81 4.72 -14.30
N GLU A 48 22.01 3.99 -15.36
CA GLU A 48 22.97 4.37 -16.38
C GLU A 48 22.43 5.51 -17.23
N VAL A 49 23.12 6.67 -17.22
CA VAL A 49 22.73 7.87 -17.98
C VAL A 49 23.83 8.27 -18.92
N GLY A 50 23.52 8.32 -20.21
CA GLY A 50 24.42 8.79 -21.24
C GLY A 50 24.58 10.33 -21.18
N VAL A 51 25.79 10.83 -21.29
CA VAL A 51 26.08 12.27 -21.37
C VAL A 51 26.69 12.59 -22.72
N VAL A 52 25.99 13.43 -23.49
CA VAL A 52 26.42 13.90 -24.79
C VAL A 52 26.69 15.41 -24.70
N ASP A 53 27.94 15.81 -24.85
CA ASP A 53 28.35 17.22 -24.90
C ASP A 53 28.71 17.62 -26.32
N GLN A 54 27.88 18.46 -26.94
CA GLN A 54 28.07 18.98 -28.28
C GLN A 54 28.61 20.42 -28.31
N ASP A 55 28.77 21.05 -27.13
CA ASP A 55 29.15 22.46 -27.02
C ASP A 55 30.65 22.65 -26.71
N HIS A 56 31.17 21.78 -25.82
CA HIS A 56 32.56 21.79 -25.34
C HIS A 56 33.04 23.14 -24.73
N GLY A 57 32.14 24.05 -24.42
CA GLY A 57 32.43 25.32 -23.77
C GLY A 57 32.60 25.20 -22.26
N VAL A 58 33.23 26.21 -21.62
CA VAL A 58 33.47 26.21 -20.15
C VAL A 58 32.18 26.01 -19.34
N PRO A 59 31.06 26.68 -19.64
CA PRO A 59 29.80 26.42 -18.97
C PRO A 59 29.26 24.98 -19.13
N ALA A 60 29.44 24.37 -20.31
CA ALA A 60 29.05 22.99 -20.58
C ALA A 60 29.90 22.00 -19.75
N VAL A 61 31.21 22.23 -19.67
CA VAL A 61 32.13 21.43 -18.85
C VAL A 61 31.74 21.51 -17.37
N LYS A 62 31.48 22.72 -16.85
CA LYS A 62 31.02 22.92 -15.48
C LYS A 62 29.71 22.16 -15.18
N LEU A 63 28.74 22.19 -16.10
CA LEU A 63 27.51 21.45 -15.98
C LEU A 63 27.75 19.94 -15.94
N LYS A 64 28.64 19.43 -16.81
CA LYS A 64 29.03 18.02 -16.84
C LYS A 64 29.73 17.58 -15.56
N GLU A 65 30.68 18.39 -15.04
CA GLU A 65 31.34 18.11 -13.76
C GLU A 65 30.36 18.08 -12.60
N MET A 66 29.40 19.00 -12.56
CA MET A 66 28.35 19.02 -11.55
C MET A 66 27.45 17.78 -11.65
N PHE A 67 27.11 17.34 -12.85
CA PHE A 67 26.37 16.11 -13.10
C PHE A 67 27.12 14.87 -12.57
N GLN A 68 28.43 14.80 -12.84
CA GLN A 68 29.27 13.73 -12.34
C GLN A 68 29.42 13.76 -10.80
N ALA A 69 29.48 14.95 -10.22
CA ALA A 69 29.56 15.10 -8.76
C ALA A 69 28.25 14.65 -8.07
N VAL A 70 27.09 14.96 -8.66
CA VAL A 70 25.78 14.48 -8.18
C VAL A 70 25.69 12.96 -8.31
N ALA A 71 26.14 12.41 -9.44
CA ALA A 71 26.21 10.95 -9.64
C ALA A 71 27.05 10.27 -8.56
N ALA A 72 28.24 10.77 -8.28
CA ALA A 72 29.14 10.21 -7.28
C ALA A 72 28.60 10.27 -5.85
N ASN A 73 27.88 11.34 -5.49
CA ASN A 73 27.36 11.56 -4.13
C ASN A 73 26.01 10.87 -3.89
N ALA A 74 25.05 11.09 -4.79
CA ALA A 74 23.67 10.59 -4.61
C ALA A 74 23.51 9.13 -5.04
N ARG A 75 24.39 8.63 -5.92
CA ARG A 75 24.30 7.29 -6.53
C ARG A 75 22.94 7.00 -7.18
N THR A 76 22.22 8.04 -7.55
CA THR A 76 20.94 7.90 -8.26
C THR A 76 21.19 7.40 -9.66
N PHE A 77 22.27 7.89 -10.30
CA PHE A 77 22.67 7.47 -11.64
C PHE A 77 24.20 7.41 -11.76
N ASP A 78 24.64 6.63 -12.73
CA ASP A 78 26.03 6.55 -13.18
C ASP A 78 26.15 7.16 -14.57
N THR A 79 27.23 7.93 -14.83
CA THR A 79 27.38 8.67 -16.09
C THR A 79 28.22 7.91 -17.08
N ILE A 80 27.72 7.74 -18.31
CA ILE A 80 28.43 7.14 -19.43
C ILE A 80 28.64 8.24 -20.49
N PRO A 81 29.89 8.65 -20.77
CA PRO A 81 30.16 9.65 -21.79
C PRO A 81 29.97 9.08 -23.21
N TYR A 82 29.24 9.80 -24.04
CA TYR A 82 29.05 9.49 -25.46
C TYR A 82 29.62 10.62 -26.32
N ALA A 83 30.34 10.23 -27.37
CA ALA A 83 30.83 11.18 -28.34
C ALA A 83 29.75 11.66 -29.33
N ASP A 84 28.75 10.81 -29.58
CA ASP A 84 27.69 11.07 -30.56
C ASP A 84 26.31 10.80 -29.98
N ARG A 85 25.39 11.71 -30.30
CA ARG A 85 24.00 11.63 -29.86
C ARG A 85 23.27 10.38 -30.41
N THR A 86 23.57 10.01 -31.66
CA THR A 86 22.91 8.89 -32.34
C THR A 86 23.20 7.57 -31.65
N THR A 87 24.43 7.35 -31.27
CA THR A 87 24.85 6.15 -30.50
C THR A 87 24.19 6.10 -29.12
N ALA A 88 24.15 7.24 -28.41
CA ALA A 88 23.50 7.32 -27.13
C ALA A 88 21.97 7.00 -27.21
N LEU A 89 21.30 7.54 -28.25
CA LEU A 89 19.89 7.26 -28.48
C LEU A 89 19.63 5.80 -28.88
N GLN A 90 20.55 5.16 -29.59
CA GLN A 90 20.44 3.76 -29.94
C GLN A 90 20.60 2.88 -28.71
N ASP A 91 21.53 3.18 -27.81
CA ASP A 91 21.71 2.44 -26.55
C ASP A 91 20.54 2.69 -25.57
N LEU A 92 19.93 3.89 -25.56
CA LEU A 92 18.68 4.15 -24.85
C LEU A 92 17.54 3.26 -25.37
N ARG A 93 17.35 3.21 -26.69
CA ARG A 93 16.31 2.34 -27.30
C ARG A 93 16.54 0.85 -27.05
N ASN A 94 17.80 0.44 -26.93
CA ASN A 94 18.19 -0.92 -26.61
C ASN A 94 18.09 -1.26 -25.10
N GLY A 95 17.70 -0.28 -24.26
CA GLY A 95 17.58 -0.47 -22.81
C GLY A 95 18.91 -0.62 -22.08
N LYS A 96 20.04 -0.24 -22.69
CA LYS A 96 21.35 -0.26 -22.04
C LYS A 96 21.56 0.91 -21.09
N ILE A 97 20.93 2.06 -21.38
CA ILE A 97 20.92 3.25 -20.55
C ILE A 97 19.49 3.71 -20.32
N SER A 98 19.24 4.38 -19.20
CA SER A 98 17.91 4.81 -18.77
C SER A 98 17.56 6.24 -19.24
N GLY A 99 18.55 7.03 -19.63
CA GLY A 99 18.36 8.39 -20.10
C GLY A 99 19.60 8.95 -20.77
N VAL A 100 19.43 10.02 -21.51
CA VAL A 100 20.52 10.77 -22.17
C VAL A 100 20.42 12.24 -21.82
N LEU A 101 21.43 12.78 -21.15
CA LEU A 101 21.62 14.23 -20.99
C LEU A 101 22.33 14.78 -22.21
N ASN A 102 21.63 15.55 -23.02
CA ASN A 102 22.21 16.17 -24.20
C ASN A 102 22.43 17.67 -23.99
N ILE A 103 23.66 18.11 -24.03
CA ILE A 103 24.07 19.53 -24.04
C ILE A 103 24.19 19.96 -25.49
N PRO A 104 23.28 20.81 -26.01
CA PRO A 104 23.25 21.14 -27.43
C PRO A 104 24.40 22.08 -27.82
N PRO A 105 24.76 22.17 -29.12
CA PRO A 105 25.74 23.11 -29.58
C PRO A 105 25.32 24.56 -29.28
N GLN A 106 26.31 25.42 -29.01
CA GLN A 106 26.11 26.83 -28.62
C GLN A 106 25.43 27.06 -27.25
N PHE A 107 25.32 26.03 -26.39
CA PHE A 107 24.80 26.17 -25.04
C PHE A 107 25.55 27.27 -24.26
N SER A 108 26.88 27.19 -24.24
CA SER A 108 27.73 28.15 -23.53
C SER A 108 27.58 29.57 -24.05
N ARG A 109 27.47 29.74 -25.36
CA ARG A 109 27.27 31.05 -25.99
C ARG A 109 25.93 31.67 -25.63
N LYS A 110 24.86 30.87 -25.64
CA LYS A 110 23.51 31.30 -25.24
C LYS A 110 23.46 31.68 -23.77
N LEU A 111 24.09 30.88 -22.89
CA LEU A 111 24.14 31.15 -21.45
C LEU A 111 24.84 32.48 -21.17
N LEU A 112 26.01 32.73 -21.79
CA LEU A 112 26.78 33.99 -21.64
C LEU A 112 26.06 35.20 -22.22
N ALA A 113 25.25 35.01 -23.27
CA ALA A 113 24.46 36.07 -23.91
C ALA A 113 23.15 36.37 -23.17
N GLY A 114 22.82 35.66 -22.05
CA GLY A 114 21.54 35.79 -21.35
C GLY A 114 20.35 35.34 -22.20
N ALA A 115 20.59 34.56 -23.27
CA ALA A 115 19.53 33.91 -24.05
C ALA A 115 19.06 32.64 -23.31
N ASP A 116 17.96 32.04 -23.78
CA ASP A 116 17.37 30.84 -23.17
C ASP A 116 18.21 29.56 -23.49
N PRO A 117 19.22 29.19 -22.67
CA PRO A 117 19.98 27.96 -22.85
C PRO A 117 19.16 26.77 -22.40
N ARG A 118 19.03 25.75 -23.24
CA ARG A 118 18.27 24.54 -22.91
C ARG A 118 19.18 23.32 -22.94
N VAL A 119 19.05 22.47 -21.94
CA VAL A 119 19.64 21.13 -21.92
C VAL A 119 18.48 20.14 -22.04
N ALA A 120 18.66 19.10 -22.86
CA ALA A 120 17.62 18.12 -23.06
C ALA A 120 17.93 16.84 -22.24
N LEU A 121 16.99 16.42 -21.41
CA LEU A 121 16.89 15.05 -20.94
C LEU A 121 16.03 14.28 -21.95
N ILE A 122 16.58 13.20 -22.49
CA ILE A 122 15.89 12.25 -23.35
C ILE A 122 15.85 10.94 -22.56
N GLU A 123 14.68 10.45 -22.24
CA GLU A 123 14.51 9.29 -21.39
C GLU A 123 13.52 8.29 -21.97
N ASP A 124 13.61 7.06 -21.48
CA ASP A 124 12.58 6.05 -21.72
C ASP A 124 11.49 6.17 -20.64
N ASN A 125 10.38 6.79 -21.02
CA ASN A 125 9.24 7.04 -20.12
C ASN A 125 8.31 5.82 -19.96
N THR A 126 8.73 4.64 -20.39
CA THR A 126 7.96 3.38 -20.14
C THR A 126 8.03 2.97 -18.67
N ASP A 127 9.11 3.36 -17.95
CA ASP A 127 9.24 3.21 -16.51
C ASP A 127 9.09 4.57 -15.81
N GLN A 128 7.88 4.82 -15.27
CA GLN A 128 7.56 6.07 -14.58
C GLN A 128 8.40 6.34 -13.32
N PHE A 129 8.91 5.30 -12.65
CA PHE A 129 9.76 5.46 -11.46
C PHE A 129 11.16 5.95 -11.86
N VAL A 130 11.69 5.42 -12.93
CA VAL A 130 12.99 5.87 -13.50
C VAL A 130 12.88 7.29 -13.98
N SER A 131 11.86 7.63 -14.79
CA SER A 131 11.62 9.00 -15.29
C SER A 131 11.51 10.01 -14.16
N ALA A 132 10.64 9.75 -13.18
CA ALA A 132 10.47 10.66 -12.04
C ALA A 132 11.76 10.87 -11.23
N ALA A 133 12.58 9.82 -11.07
CA ALA A 133 13.86 9.91 -10.37
C ALA A 133 14.89 10.75 -11.14
N LEU A 134 14.95 10.58 -12.47
CA LEU A 134 15.85 11.36 -13.34
C LEU A 134 15.42 12.82 -13.42
N GLU A 135 14.14 13.09 -13.71
CA GLU A 135 13.59 14.46 -13.79
C GLU A 135 13.79 15.21 -12.46
N GLY A 136 13.47 14.58 -11.33
CA GLY A 136 13.63 15.19 -10.00
C GLY A 136 15.08 15.55 -9.71
N THR A 137 16.03 14.60 -9.89
CA THR A 137 17.46 14.84 -9.60
C THR A 137 18.08 15.87 -10.53
N LEU A 138 17.73 15.82 -11.82
CA LEU A 138 18.24 16.79 -12.80
C LEU A 138 17.63 18.17 -12.63
N GLY A 139 16.36 18.26 -12.27
CA GLY A 139 15.69 19.53 -11.96
C GLY A 139 16.33 20.25 -10.76
N GLU A 140 16.62 19.54 -9.68
CA GLU A 140 17.34 20.07 -8.51
C GLU A 140 18.76 20.52 -8.86
N MET A 141 19.47 19.73 -9.68
CA MET A 141 20.82 20.06 -10.14
C MET A 141 20.83 21.33 -10.99
N LEU A 142 19.93 21.45 -11.99
CA LEU A 142 19.82 22.64 -12.82
C LEU A 142 19.40 23.87 -12.01
N GLY A 143 18.53 23.69 -11.01
CA GLY A 143 18.19 24.73 -10.05
C GLY A 143 19.43 25.25 -9.31
N SER A 144 20.29 24.36 -8.84
CA SER A 144 21.57 24.70 -8.19
C SER A 144 22.59 25.33 -9.16
N TYR A 145 22.64 24.83 -10.41
CA TYR A 145 23.51 25.38 -11.47
C TYR A 145 23.17 26.85 -11.80
N ASN A 146 21.88 27.18 -11.81
CA ASN A 146 21.39 28.53 -12.13
C ASN A 146 21.52 29.52 -10.96
N GLN A 147 21.89 29.09 -9.75
CA GLN A 147 22.13 29.99 -8.65
C GLN A 147 23.46 30.77 -8.89
N PRO A 148 23.43 32.11 -8.82
CA PRO A 148 24.65 32.90 -9.00
C PRO A 148 25.66 32.58 -7.88
N ALA A 149 26.90 32.35 -8.28
CA ALA A 149 28.02 32.03 -7.35
C ALA A 149 28.36 33.15 -6.33
N ALA A 150 27.86 34.35 -6.55
CA ALA A 150 27.93 35.47 -5.64
C ALA A 150 26.55 36.13 -5.54
N SER A 151 25.88 35.98 -4.41
CA SER A 151 24.66 36.72 -4.15
C SER A 151 24.97 38.20 -4.08
N PRO A 152 24.31 39.10 -4.88
CA PRO A 152 24.40 40.52 -4.66
C PRO A 152 23.93 40.80 -3.22
N ARG A 153 24.64 41.66 -2.50
CA ARG A 153 24.37 41.93 -1.07
C ARG A 153 22.97 42.46 -0.73
N LEU A 154 22.02 42.53 -1.66
CA LEU A 154 20.71 43.17 -1.49
C LEU A 154 19.52 42.47 -2.18
N SER A 155 19.63 41.23 -2.64
CA SER A 155 18.43 40.51 -3.07
C SER A 155 17.97 39.57 -1.94
N ALA A 156 16.91 39.95 -1.27
CA ALA A 156 16.14 39.01 -0.44
C ALA A 156 15.55 37.95 -1.39
N VAL A 157 16.22 36.82 -1.53
CA VAL A 157 15.70 35.66 -2.25
C VAL A 157 14.73 34.98 -1.30
N ALA A 158 13.47 34.86 -1.73
CA ALA A 158 12.50 34.06 -0.99
C ALA A 158 12.98 32.59 -1.01
N THR A 159 13.36 32.06 0.14
CA THR A 159 13.76 30.66 0.29
C THR A 159 12.57 29.86 0.81
N LEU A 160 12.28 28.73 0.18
CA LEU A 160 11.32 27.77 0.70
C LEU A 160 11.94 27.08 1.92
N SER A 161 11.39 27.35 3.13
CA SER A 161 11.70 26.58 4.32
C SER A 161 10.66 25.47 4.43
N VAL A 162 11.07 24.22 4.24
CA VAL A 162 10.21 23.05 4.45
C VAL A 162 10.27 22.67 5.91
N VAL A 163 9.13 22.75 6.60
CA VAL A 163 8.97 22.28 7.98
C VAL A 163 8.22 20.95 7.92
N GLU A 164 8.91 19.86 8.19
CA GLU A 164 8.32 18.53 8.28
C GLU A 164 7.65 18.36 9.66
N ILE A 165 6.33 18.16 9.68
CA ILE A 165 5.57 17.94 10.93
C ILE A 165 5.80 16.53 11.47
N TYR A 166 5.99 15.56 10.58
CA TYR A 166 6.29 14.17 10.91
C TYR A 166 7.63 13.76 10.30
N PRO A 167 8.37 12.84 10.96
CA PRO A 167 9.62 12.33 10.40
C PRO A 167 9.35 11.60 9.07
N TYR A 168 10.38 11.49 8.25
CA TYR A 168 10.31 10.72 7.00
C TYR A 168 9.75 9.31 7.24
N VAL A 169 8.71 8.94 6.50
CA VAL A 169 8.04 7.64 6.57
C VAL A 169 8.54 6.76 5.42
N PRO A 170 9.35 5.73 5.68
CA PRO A 170 9.73 4.75 4.65
C PRO A 170 8.50 4.05 4.06
N TYR A 171 8.58 3.65 2.80
CA TYR A 171 7.43 3.04 2.12
C TYR A 171 6.93 1.76 2.79
N VAL A 172 7.82 0.97 3.41
CA VAL A 172 7.43 -0.22 4.19
C VAL A 172 6.50 0.14 5.36
N GLN A 173 6.73 1.27 6.03
CA GLN A 173 5.86 1.77 7.10
C GLN A 173 4.53 2.28 6.54
N TYR A 174 4.56 2.97 5.39
CA TYR A 174 3.36 3.43 4.70
C TYR A 174 2.46 2.27 4.25
N LEU A 175 3.05 1.15 3.83
CA LEU A 175 2.35 -0.05 3.35
C LEU A 175 1.78 -0.91 4.49
N LEU A 176 2.37 -0.85 5.70
CA LEU A 176 2.01 -1.68 6.85
C LEU A 176 0.50 -1.62 7.19
N PRO A 177 -0.17 -0.45 7.30
CA PRO A 177 -1.61 -0.36 7.51
C PRO A 177 -2.44 -1.19 6.52
N GLY A 178 -2.12 -1.10 5.23
CA GLY A 178 -2.78 -1.86 4.18
C GLY A 178 -2.59 -3.37 4.33
N THR A 179 -1.38 -3.80 4.68
CA THR A 179 -1.08 -5.24 4.88
C THR A 179 -1.74 -5.81 6.13
N ILE A 180 -1.94 -5.02 7.20
CA ILE A 180 -2.73 -5.42 8.37
C ILE A 180 -4.17 -5.72 7.94
N VAL A 181 -4.81 -4.80 7.21
CA VAL A 181 -6.20 -4.99 6.73
C VAL A 181 -6.29 -6.18 5.78
N LEU A 182 -5.31 -6.36 4.92
CA LEU A 182 -5.24 -7.51 4.01
C LEU A 182 -5.15 -8.84 4.77
N ALA A 183 -4.35 -8.91 5.84
CA ALA A 183 -4.25 -10.12 6.67
C ALA A 183 -5.58 -10.46 7.35
N ILE A 184 -6.28 -9.45 7.86
CA ILE A 184 -7.61 -9.59 8.44
C ILE A 184 -8.58 -10.13 7.37
N PHE A 185 -8.54 -9.56 6.15
CA PHE A 185 -9.39 -9.97 5.04
C PHE A 185 -9.12 -11.42 4.61
N VAL A 186 -7.86 -11.79 4.37
CA VAL A 186 -7.47 -13.15 3.98
C VAL A 186 -7.89 -14.16 5.05
N SER A 187 -7.71 -13.83 6.32
CA SER A 187 -8.13 -14.67 7.44
C SER A 187 -9.66 -14.77 7.55
N ALA A 188 -10.39 -13.67 7.33
CA ALA A 188 -11.86 -13.66 7.28
C ALA A 188 -12.38 -14.49 6.10
N MET A 189 -11.75 -14.38 4.95
CA MET A 189 -12.06 -15.17 3.76
C MET A 189 -11.89 -16.67 4.00
N ILE A 190 -10.73 -17.08 4.52
CA ILE A 190 -10.43 -18.50 4.80
C ILE A 190 -11.26 -19.00 5.97
N GLY A 191 -11.22 -18.27 7.09
CA GLY A 191 -11.78 -18.67 8.36
C GLY A 191 -13.30 -18.60 8.46
N GLY A 192 -13.95 -17.76 7.67
CA GLY A 192 -15.39 -17.57 7.65
C GLY A 192 -16.06 -18.03 6.37
N GLY A 193 -15.56 -17.49 5.23
CA GLY A 193 -16.19 -17.74 3.94
C GLY A 193 -15.99 -19.15 3.42
N ILE A 194 -14.74 -19.57 3.23
CA ILE A 194 -14.43 -20.88 2.60
C ILE A 194 -14.84 -22.03 3.50
N ILE A 195 -14.53 -21.98 4.80
CA ILE A 195 -14.86 -23.07 5.74
C ILE A 195 -16.37 -23.27 5.84
N TYR A 196 -17.16 -22.20 5.83
CA TYR A 196 -18.62 -22.29 5.87
C TYR A 196 -19.19 -22.99 4.61
N ILE A 197 -18.69 -22.61 3.44
CA ILE A 197 -19.14 -23.20 2.18
C ILE A 197 -18.68 -24.65 2.03
N ASP A 198 -17.46 -24.99 2.45
CA ASP A 198 -16.97 -26.36 2.46
C ASP A 198 -17.81 -27.26 3.40
N ASP A 199 -18.26 -26.72 4.55
CA ASP A 199 -19.17 -27.44 5.45
C ASP A 199 -20.53 -27.66 4.79
N LYS A 200 -21.03 -26.67 4.06
CA LYS A 200 -22.29 -26.78 3.32
C LYS A 200 -22.18 -27.80 2.20
N ALA A 201 -21.10 -27.79 1.42
CA ALA A 201 -20.87 -28.74 0.34
C ALA A 201 -20.72 -30.20 0.80
N ARG A 202 -20.24 -30.40 2.02
CA ARG A 202 -20.09 -31.73 2.65
C ARG A 202 -21.32 -32.19 3.41
N GLY A 203 -22.42 -31.45 3.37
CA GLY A 203 -23.64 -31.76 4.14
C GLY A 203 -23.53 -31.56 5.65
N LEU A 204 -22.39 -31.07 6.17
CA LEU A 204 -22.18 -30.88 7.59
C LEU A 204 -23.10 -29.81 8.18
N HIS A 205 -23.62 -28.91 7.35
CA HIS A 205 -24.56 -27.88 7.76
C HIS A 205 -25.94 -28.46 8.10
N GLU A 206 -26.32 -29.64 7.57
CA GLU A 206 -27.55 -30.33 7.90
C GLU A 206 -27.64 -30.68 9.40
N GLY A 207 -26.48 -30.99 10.02
CA GLY A 207 -26.36 -31.18 11.45
C GLY A 207 -26.83 -29.97 12.25
N TYR A 208 -26.69 -28.73 11.78
CA TYR A 208 -27.23 -27.54 12.44
C TYR A 208 -28.75 -27.38 12.24
N LEU A 209 -29.28 -27.92 11.12
CA LEU A 209 -30.72 -27.83 10.81
C LEU A 209 -31.56 -28.73 11.71
N VAL A 210 -31.01 -29.87 12.18
CA VAL A 210 -31.67 -30.78 13.12
C VAL A 210 -31.52 -30.37 14.57
N THR A 211 -30.68 -29.37 14.86
CA THR A 211 -30.51 -28.85 16.24
C THR A 211 -31.49 -27.70 16.51
N PRO A 212 -31.87 -27.42 17.77
CA PRO A 212 -32.76 -26.32 18.12
C PRO A 212 -32.04 -24.97 18.13
N ILE A 213 -31.04 -24.75 17.24
CA ILE A 213 -30.29 -23.49 17.08
C ILE A 213 -31.13 -22.54 16.23
N ARG A 214 -31.28 -21.29 16.68
CA ARG A 214 -31.98 -20.24 15.93
C ARG A 214 -31.07 -19.66 14.87
N LYS A 215 -31.65 -19.11 13.77
CA LYS A 215 -30.89 -18.52 12.65
C LYS A 215 -29.88 -17.47 13.10
N HIS A 216 -30.29 -16.56 13.98
CA HIS A 216 -29.41 -15.50 14.46
C HIS A 216 -28.28 -16.04 15.34
N GLU A 217 -28.53 -17.12 16.15
CA GLU A 217 -27.48 -17.75 16.97
C GLU A 217 -26.40 -18.37 16.07
N LEU A 218 -26.80 -18.98 14.96
CA LEU A 218 -25.89 -19.57 13.99
C LEU A 218 -25.02 -18.50 13.32
N ILE A 219 -25.65 -17.42 12.81
CA ILE A 219 -24.97 -16.33 12.15
C ILE A 219 -23.99 -15.61 13.09
N ILE A 220 -24.44 -15.29 14.30
CA ILE A 220 -23.58 -14.67 15.32
C ILE A 220 -22.41 -15.59 15.66
N GLY A 221 -22.66 -16.88 15.83
CA GLY A 221 -21.62 -17.86 16.15
C GLY A 221 -20.52 -17.93 15.08
N PHE A 222 -20.90 -18.03 13.81
CA PHE A 222 -19.93 -18.03 12.70
C PHE A 222 -19.20 -16.69 12.54
N ASN A 223 -19.92 -15.57 12.70
CA ASN A 223 -19.27 -14.26 12.66
C ASN A 223 -18.26 -14.09 13.79
N LEU A 224 -18.59 -14.45 15.02
CA LEU A 224 -17.66 -14.39 16.15
C LEU A 224 -16.45 -15.32 15.97
N ALA A 225 -16.68 -16.54 15.50
CA ALA A 225 -15.59 -17.48 15.20
C ALA A 225 -14.67 -16.98 14.11
N GLY A 226 -15.25 -16.43 13.02
CA GLY A 226 -14.49 -15.82 11.95
C GLY A 226 -13.73 -14.57 12.37
N ALA A 227 -14.39 -13.69 13.15
CA ALA A 227 -13.77 -12.48 13.68
C ALA A 227 -12.60 -12.82 14.64
N ALA A 228 -12.72 -13.84 15.47
CA ALA A 228 -11.64 -14.28 16.35
C ALA A 228 -10.41 -14.75 15.55
N LYS A 229 -10.59 -15.46 14.43
CA LYS A 229 -9.50 -15.89 13.54
C LYS A 229 -8.87 -14.69 12.84
N ALA A 230 -9.70 -13.79 12.30
CA ALA A 230 -9.23 -12.57 11.63
C ALA A 230 -8.50 -11.63 12.62
N PHE A 231 -9.00 -11.56 13.85
CA PHE A 231 -8.37 -10.82 14.94
C PHE A 231 -6.96 -11.35 15.26
N THR A 232 -6.78 -12.69 15.33
CA THR A 232 -5.44 -13.26 15.55
C THR A 232 -4.48 -12.92 14.41
N ALA A 233 -4.91 -12.98 13.15
CA ALA A 233 -4.09 -12.60 12.01
C ALA A 233 -3.72 -11.11 12.04
N GLY A 234 -4.70 -10.23 12.28
CA GLY A 234 -4.45 -8.80 12.44
C GLY A 234 -3.50 -8.46 13.58
N THR A 235 -3.63 -9.17 14.71
CA THR A 235 -2.74 -8.99 15.87
C THR A 235 -1.29 -9.37 15.54
N VAL A 236 -1.09 -10.48 14.83
CA VAL A 236 0.25 -10.90 14.37
C VAL A 236 0.84 -9.84 13.43
N LEU A 237 0.07 -9.29 12.50
CA LEU A 237 0.54 -8.23 11.60
C LEU A 237 0.81 -6.91 12.33
N VAL A 238 -0.03 -6.54 13.29
CA VAL A 238 0.20 -5.35 14.12
C VAL A 238 1.50 -5.49 14.91
N THR A 239 1.77 -6.64 15.50
CA THR A 239 2.98 -6.85 16.33
C THR A 239 4.22 -7.11 15.47
N CYS A 240 4.22 -8.21 14.71
CA CYS A 240 5.38 -8.61 13.89
C CYS A 240 5.63 -7.64 12.73
N GLY A 241 4.58 -7.15 12.07
CA GLY A 241 4.67 -6.18 10.98
C GLY A 241 5.25 -4.84 11.45
N SER A 242 4.84 -4.35 12.62
CA SER A 242 5.38 -3.11 13.19
C SER A 242 6.87 -3.25 13.56
N LEU A 243 7.28 -4.40 14.06
CA LEU A 243 8.70 -4.70 14.34
C LEU A 243 9.51 -4.75 13.03
N LEU A 244 9.03 -5.47 12.02
CA LEU A 244 9.70 -5.59 10.72
C LEU A 244 9.77 -4.26 9.96
N ALA A 245 8.76 -3.43 10.07
CA ALA A 245 8.71 -2.10 9.44
C ALA A 245 9.55 -1.04 10.20
N GLY A 246 10.09 -1.38 11.38
CA GLY A 246 10.87 -0.43 12.18
C GLY A 246 10.04 0.72 12.74
N ILE A 247 8.79 0.47 13.13
CA ILE A 247 7.95 1.49 13.76
C ILE A 247 8.52 1.85 15.15
N PRO A 248 8.66 3.14 15.48
CA PRO A 248 9.10 3.54 16.82
C PRO A 248 8.13 3.05 17.90
N ASP A 249 8.65 2.52 19.00
CA ASP A 249 7.90 1.98 20.14
C ASP A 249 6.75 1.03 19.73
N PRO A 250 7.03 -0.07 19.00
CA PRO A 250 6.00 -0.91 18.42
C PRO A 250 5.15 -1.64 19.48
N LEU A 251 5.67 -1.81 20.68
CA LEU A 251 5.02 -2.50 21.80
C LEU A 251 4.43 -1.53 22.86
N ASN A 252 4.28 -0.24 22.55
CA ASN A 252 3.60 0.69 23.46
C ASN A 252 2.16 0.22 23.71
N VAL A 253 1.84 -0.09 24.98
CA VAL A 253 0.61 -0.72 25.40
C VAL A 253 -0.62 0.09 24.99
N PHE A 254 -0.60 1.42 25.13
CA PHE A 254 -1.74 2.27 24.77
C PHE A 254 -1.96 2.32 23.25
N ARG A 255 -0.88 2.37 22.48
CA ARG A 255 -0.93 2.31 21.01
C ARG A 255 -1.42 0.95 20.55
N LEU A 256 -0.87 -0.13 21.13
CA LEU A 256 -1.27 -1.49 20.82
C LEU A 256 -2.75 -1.73 21.12
N ALA A 257 -3.25 -1.28 22.29
CA ALA A 257 -4.66 -1.40 22.64
C ALA A 257 -5.58 -0.70 21.63
N ARG A 258 -5.22 0.52 21.16
CA ARG A 258 -5.98 1.24 20.12
C ARG A 258 -5.97 0.49 18.78
N MET A 259 -4.81 -0.03 18.38
CA MET A 259 -4.70 -0.84 17.16
C MET A 259 -5.50 -2.14 17.27
N LEU A 260 -5.46 -2.83 18.40
CA LEU A 260 -6.24 -4.07 18.62
C LEU A 260 -7.75 -3.82 18.61
N LEU A 261 -8.21 -2.69 19.13
CA LEU A 261 -9.60 -2.29 18.99
C LEU A 261 -10.01 -2.13 17.53
N LEU A 262 -9.16 -1.45 16.72
CA LEU A 262 -9.41 -1.30 15.31
C LEU A 262 -9.34 -2.64 14.57
N VAL A 263 -8.39 -3.54 14.91
CA VAL A 263 -8.34 -4.92 14.39
C VAL A 263 -9.65 -5.65 14.66
N LEU A 264 -10.20 -5.55 15.88
CA LEU A 264 -11.45 -6.19 16.24
C LEU A 264 -12.63 -5.71 15.40
N LEU A 265 -12.79 -4.38 15.27
CA LEU A 265 -13.89 -3.79 14.49
C LEU A 265 -13.75 -4.09 13.00
N THR A 266 -12.54 -4.00 12.46
CA THR A 266 -12.25 -4.39 11.08
C THR A 266 -12.55 -5.87 10.84
N SER A 267 -12.16 -6.75 11.78
CA SER A 267 -12.44 -8.18 11.69
C SER A 267 -13.94 -8.47 11.67
N LEU A 268 -14.72 -7.80 12.51
CA LEU A 268 -16.18 -7.94 12.54
C LEU A 268 -16.81 -7.42 11.23
N ALA A 269 -16.36 -6.29 10.71
CA ALA A 269 -16.87 -5.71 9.48
C ALA A 269 -16.62 -6.64 8.28
N LEU A 270 -15.38 -7.09 8.12
CA LEU A 270 -15.00 -7.91 6.98
C LEU A 270 -15.60 -9.33 7.02
N ILE A 271 -15.67 -9.95 8.19
CA ILE A 271 -16.32 -11.27 8.29
C ILE A 271 -17.83 -11.19 8.04
N SER A 272 -18.50 -10.15 8.55
CA SER A 272 -19.93 -9.93 8.31
C SER A 272 -20.22 -9.73 6.82
N MET A 273 -19.37 -8.98 6.12
CA MET A 273 -19.43 -8.83 4.67
C MET A 273 -19.25 -10.17 3.95
N MET A 274 -18.22 -10.95 4.33
CA MET A 274 -18.00 -12.28 3.76
C MET A 274 -19.19 -13.19 3.95
N PHE A 275 -19.75 -13.20 5.14
CA PHE A 275 -20.92 -14.01 5.44
C PHE A 275 -22.14 -13.60 4.61
N LEU A 276 -22.39 -12.29 4.46
CA LEU A 276 -23.45 -11.76 3.61
C LEU A 276 -23.32 -12.22 2.16
N LEU A 277 -22.11 -12.17 1.60
CA LEU A 277 -21.84 -12.62 0.24
C LEU A 277 -22.06 -14.13 0.06
N MET A 278 -21.74 -14.91 1.09
CA MET A 278 -21.78 -16.39 1.03
C MET A 278 -23.13 -16.99 1.41
N VAL A 279 -24.02 -16.23 2.02
CA VAL A 279 -25.28 -16.74 2.62
C VAL A 279 -26.18 -17.50 1.62
N ARG A 280 -26.12 -17.15 0.34
CA ARG A 280 -26.92 -17.78 -0.75
C ARG A 280 -26.10 -18.65 -1.70
N VAL A 281 -24.80 -18.69 -1.55
CA VAL A 281 -23.91 -19.48 -2.42
C VAL A 281 -23.94 -20.94 -1.98
N SER A 282 -24.04 -21.84 -2.95
CA SER A 282 -24.06 -23.30 -2.72
C SER A 282 -22.81 -23.98 -3.28
N ASP A 283 -22.25 -23.46 -4.36
CA ASP A 283 -21.06 -24.01 -5.03
C ASP A 283 -19.77 -23.52 -4.34
N PRO A 284 -18.89 -24.42 -3.89
CA PRO A 284 -17.64 -24.07 -3.23
C PRO A 284 -16.59 -23.38 -4.12
N LEU A 285 -16.76 -23.40 -5.45
CA LEU A 285 -15.86 -22.73 -6.38
C LEU A 285 -16.15 -21.23 -6.50
N ILE A 286 -17.42 -20.85 -6.40
CA ILE A 286 -17.86 -19.44 -6.53
C ILE A 286 -17.17 -18.52 -5.51
N PRO A 287 -17.10 -18.85 -4.19
CA PRO A 287 -16.41 -18.01 -3.22
C PRO A 287 -14.96 -17.75 -3.57
N ARG A 288 -14.24 -18.78 -4.04
CA ARG A 288 -12.82 -18.65 -4.39
C ARG A 288 -12.60 -17.66 -5.53
N ALA A 289 -13.46 -17.66 -6.53
CA ALA A 289 -13.42 -16.71 -7.65
C ALA A 289 -13.79 -15.28 -7.18
N ILE A 290 -14.89 -15.14 -6.41
CA ILE A 290 -15.33 -13.84 -5.88
C ILE A 290 -14.25 -13.21 -4.99
N PHE A 291 -13.59 -13.98 -4.16
CA PHE A 291 -12.58 -13.47 -3.23
C PHE A 291 -11.35 -12.90 -3.94
N GLY A 292 -10.91 -13.49 -5.06
CA GLY A 292 -9.84 -12.96 -5.87
C GLY A 292 -10.16 -11.57 -6.43
N VAL A 293 -11.35 -11.43 -7.01
CA VAL A 293 -11.85 -10.16 -7.54
C VAL A 293 -12.04 -9.15 -6.40
N LEU A 294 -12.67 -9.58 -5.31
CA LEU A 294 -12.99 -8.70 -4.18
C LEU A 294 -11.72 -8.15 -3.51
N ASN A 295 -10.68 -9.00 -3.38
CA ASN A 295 -9.39 -8.54 -2.87
C ASN A 295 -8.84 -7.38 -3.71
N THR A 296 -8.87 -7.49 -5.02
CA THR A 296 -8.37 -6.43 -5.91
C THR A 296 -9.22 -5.17 -5.82
N VAL A 297 -10.55 -5.32 -5.87
CA VAL A 297 -11.50 -4.20 -5.88
C VAL A 297 -11.53 -3.43 -4.56
N LEU A 298 -11.29 -4.08 -3.43
CA LEU A 298 -11.26 -3.42 -2.11
C LEU A 298 -9.85 -2.93 -1.75
N PHE A 299 -8.80 -3.72 -1.99
CA PHE A 299 -7.45 -3.38 -1.54
C PHE A 299 -6.85 -2.16 -2.26
N PHE A 300 -6.96 -2.09 -3.58
CA PHE A 300 -6.33 -1.01 -4.35
C PHE A 300 -7.00 0.36 -4.14
N PRO A 301 -8.34 0.52 -4.16
CA PRO A 301 -8.99 1.79 -3.91
C PRO A 301 -8.91 2.28 -2.46
N SER A 302 -8.62 1.39 -1.51
CA SER A 302 -8.61 1.72 -0.08
C SER A 302 -7.53 2.71 0.37
N GLY A 303 -6.61 3.08 -0.52
CA GLY A 303 -5.46 3.91 -0.15
C GLY A 303 -4.31 3.14 0.50
N ALA A 304 -4.34 1.80 0.49
CA ALA A 304 -3.31 0.95 1.09
C ALA A 304 -1.93 1.13 0.43
N VAL A 305 -1.91 1.17 -0.90
CA VAL A 305 -0.68 1.22 -1.72
C VAL A 305 -0.38 2.63 -2.21
N TYR A 306 -1.41 3.40 -2.56
CA TYR A 306 -1.28 4.74 -3.12
C TYR A 306 -2.31 5.70 -2.51
N PRO A 307 -2.02 7.00 -2.35
CA PRO A 307 -2.95 7.96 -1.75
C PRO A 307 -4.25 8.11 -2.53
N ILE A 308 -5.40 8.05 -1.84
CA ILE A 308 -6.74 8.17 -2.45
C ILE A 308 -6.91 9.51 -3.18
N ALA A 309 -6.24 10.58 -2.70
CA ALA A 309 -6.32 11.91 -3.31
C ALA A 309 -5.94 11.92 -4.79
N ALA A 310 -4.99 11.05 -5.19
CA ALA A 310 -4.50 10.94 -6.55
C ALA A 310 -5.35 10.02 -7.47
N PHE A 311 -6.38 9.36 -6.95
CA PHE A 311 -7.22 8.47 -7.73
C PHE A 311 -8.21 9.21 -8.64
N PRO A 312 -8.60 8.61 -9.78
CA PRO A 312 -9.69 9.11 -10.60
C PRO A 312 -11.03 9.03 -9.86
N ALA A 313 -12.01 9.83 -10.31
CA ALA A 313 -13.29 10.00 -9.62
C ALA A 313 -14.05 8.68 -9.37
N TRP A 314 -14.06 7.76 -10.34
CA TRP A 314 -14.73 6.47 -10.20
C TRP A 314 -14.12 5.60 -9.10
N MET A 315 -12.79 5.64 -8.95
CA MET A 315 -12.08 4.88 -7.91
C MET A 315 -12.28 5.49 -6.52
N LYS A 316 -12.35 6.83 -6.42
CA LYS A 316 -12.74 7.53 -5.20
C LYS A 316 -14.15 7.17 -4.75
N ALA A 317 -15.09 7.00 -5.70
CA ALA A 317 -16.45 6.57 -5.38
C ALA A 317 -16.50 5.16 -4.76
N ILE A 318 -15.65 4.24 -5.24
CA ILE A 318 -15.50 2.91 -4.62
C ILE A 318 -14.93 3.07 -3.21
N ALA A 319 -13.88 3.87 -3.03
CA ALA A 319 -13.22 4.07 -1.74
C ALA A 319 -14.18 4.58 -0.65
N VAL A 320 -15.16 5.39 -0.99
CA VAL A 320 -16.15 5.91 -0.02
C VAL A 320 -17.03 4.81 0.60
N VAL A 321 -17.35 3.77 -0.18
CA VAL A 321 -18.22 2.66 0.28
C VAL A 321 -17.42 1.51 0.86
N ASP A 322 -16.12 1.46 0.58
CA ASP A 322 -15.24 0.35 0.91
C ASP A 322 -14.83 0.37 2.40
N PRO A 323 -15.15 -0.67 3.20
CA PRO A 323 -14.73 -0.77 4.59
C PRO A 323 -13.20 -0.83 4.77
N PHE A 324 -12.45 -1.29 3.75
CA PHE A 324 -10.99 -1.26 3.78
C PHE A 324 -10.44 0.17 3.89
N THR A 325 -11.06 1.12 3.21
CA THR A 325 -10.64 2.53 3.23
C THR A 325 -10.59 3.08 4.65
N TYR A 326 -11.63 2.87 5.41
CA TYR A 326 -11.73 3.34 6.79
C TYR A 326 -10.77 2.58 7.73
N ALA A 327 -10.64 1.28 7.52
CA ALA A 327 -9.67 0.49 8.28
C ALA A 327 -8.23 0.93 7.99
N VAL A 328 -7.84 1.09 6.71
CA VAL A 328 -6.50 1.54 6.31
C VAL A 328 -6.23 2.95 6.81
N HIS A 329 -7.20 3.88 6.70
CA HIS A 329 -7.08 5.23 7.23
C HIS A 329 -6.84 5.22 8.74
N GLY A 330 -7.66 4.49 9.49
CA GLY A 330 -7.51 4.36 10.93
C GLY A 330 -6.16 3.77 11.35
N PHE A 331 -5.67 2.74 10.66
CA PHE A 331 -4.33 2.19 10.92
C PHE A 331 -3.22 3.18 10.55
N LYS A 332 -3.34 3.96 9.47
CA LYS A 332 -2.37 5.01 9.12
C LYS A 332 -2.27 6.06 10.22
N GLU A 333 -3.39 6.54 10.73
CA GLU A 333 -3.43 7.49 11.83
C GLU A 333 -2.77 6.94 13.11
N LEU A 334 -3.05 5.69 13.46
CA LEU A 334 -2.49 5.06 14.66
C LEU A 334 -1.02 4.65 14.51
N VAL A 335 -0.62 4.14 13.33
CA VAL A 335 0.72 3.61 13.10
C VAL A 335 1.72 4.71 12.74
N LEU A 336 1.36 5.63 11.86
CA LEU A 336 2.29 6.63 11.33
C LEU A 336 2.31 7.91 12.17
N LYS A 337 1.13 8.37 12.64
CA LYS A 337 0.99 9.63 13.36
C LYS A 337 0.82 9.44 14.88
N ASN A 338 0.59 8.20 15.34
CA ASN A 338 0.32 7.88 16.76
C ASN A 338 -0.81 8.72 17.38
N THR A 339 -1.88 8.95 16.62
CA THR A 339 -3.03 9.74 17.05
C THR A 339 -3.90 9.03 18.09
N GLY A 340 -4.81 9.77 18.73
CA GLY A 340 -5.80 9.23 19.66
C GLY A 340 -7.02 8.61 18.95
N LEU A 341 -7.88 7.90 19.71
CA LEU A 341 -9.12 7.30 19.16
C LEU A 341 -10.11 8.33 18.59
N MET A 342 -10.09 9.57 19.06
CA MET A 342 -10.95 10.62 18.52
C MET A 342 -10.63 10.96 17.05
N ALA A 343 -9.37 10.86 16.65
CA ALA A 343 -8.96 11.13 15.27
C ALA A 343 -9.54 10.10 14.28
N ILE A 344 -9.77 8.88 14.73
CA ILE A 344 -10.34 7.78 13.94
C ILE A 344 -11.80 7.48 14.27
N GLY A 345 -12.49 8.39 14.97
CA GLY A 345 -13.86 8.19 15.43
C GLY A 345 -14.85 7.91 14.30
N LEU A 346 -14.69 8.58 13.15
CA LEU A 346 -15.49 8.34 11.95
C LEU A 346 -15.23 6.93 11.39
N ASP A 347 -13.97 6.50 11.34
CA ASP A 347 -13.60 5.16 10.84
C ASP A 347 -14.24 4.07 11.69
N LEU A 348 -14.16 4.22 13.02
CA LEU A 348 -14.80 3.27 13.95
C LEU A 348 -16.31 3.24 13.77
N ALA A 349 -16.96 4.41 13.63
CA ALA A 349 -18.41 4.50 13.45
C ALA A 349 -18.86 3.84 12.14
N VAL A 350 -18.12 4.06 11.05
CA VAL A 350 -18.41 3.44 9.75
C VAL A 350 -18.23 1.93 9.81
N LEU A 351 -17.15 1.42 10.40
CA LEU A 351 -16.90 -0.02 10.54
C LEU A 351 -17.99 -0.70 11.40
N VAL A 352 -18.43 -0.08 12.48
CA VAL A 352 -19.54 -0.58 13.31
C VAL A 352 -20.85 -0.56 12.54
N GLY A 353 -21.18 0.56 11.88
CA GLY A 353 -22.37 0.69 11.05
C GLY A 353 -22.41 -0.34 9.92
N PHE A 354 -21.28 -0.51 9.23
CA PHE A 354 -21.12 -1.52 8.17
C PHE A 354 -21.33 -2.95 8.71
N THR A 355 -20.78 -3.26 9.88
CA THR A 355 -20.98 -4.57 10.56
C THR A 355 -22.46 -4.81 10.84
N VAL A 356 -23.14 -3.84 11.44
CA VAL A 356 -24.56 -3.95 11.78
C VAL A 356 -25.42 -4.13 10.53
N LEU A 357 -25.16 -3.35 9.49
CA LEU A 357 -25.90 -3.43 8.21
C LEU A 357 -25.70 -4.79 7.53
N THR A 358 -24.45 -5.23 7.37
CA THR A 358 -24.14 -6.48 6.68
C THR A 358 -24.61 -7.69 7.45
N MET A 359 -24.47 -7.70 8.77
CA MET A 359 -24.94 -8.77 9.64
C MET A 359 -26.48 -8.82 9.68
N GLY A 360 -27.16 -7.67 9.74
CA GLY A 360 -28.61 -7.56 9.65
C GLY A 360 -29.14 -8.09 8.33
N ALA A 361 -28.54 -7.64 7.20
CA ALA A 361 -28.88 -8.12 5.86
C ALA A 361 -28.64 -9.63 5.71
N ALA A 362 -27.51 -10.15 6.20
CA ALA A 362 -27.22 -11.58 6.21
C ALA A 362 -28.30 -12.38 6.96
N THR A 363 -28.74 -11.88 8.12
CA THR A 363 -29.77 -12.54 8.92
C THR A 363 -31.13 -12.61 8.20
N VAL A 364 -31.51 -11.55 7.50
CA VAL A 364 -32.75 -11.49 6.71
C VAL A 364 -32.66 -12.42 5.48
N LEU A 365 -31.50 -12.39 4.78
CA LEU A 365 -31.30 -13.15 3.56
C LEU A 365 -31.05 -14.65 3.80
N PHE A 366 -30.68 -15.04 5.02
CA PHE A 366 -30.42 -16.43 5.37
C PHE A 366 -31.69 -17.27 5.32
N ARG A 367 -31.74 -18.22 4.38
CA ARG A 367 -32.81 -19.20 4.28
C ARG A 367 -32.39 -20.51 4.97
N ARG A 368 -33.19 -20.99 5.88
CA ARG A 368 -33.04 -22.31 6.47
C ARG A 368 -33.78 -23.31 5.59
N THR A 369 -33.18 -23.69 4.49
CA THR A 369 -33.70 -24.73 3.59
C THR A 369 -32.83 -25.98 3.70
N LEU A 370 -33.47 -27.12 3.80
CA LEU A 370 -32.85 -28.44 3.59
C LEU A 370 -32.43 -28.58 2.15
#